data_2f76332199e1a73e4c4cc900abb18829
#
_entry.id   2f76332199e1a73e4c4cc900abb18829
#
_cell.length_a   1.000
_cell.length_b   1.000
_cell.length_c   1.000
_cell.angle_alpha   90.00
_cell.angle_beta   90.00
_cell.angle_gamma   90.00
#
_symmetry.space_group_name_H-M   'P 1'
#
loop_
_entity.id
_entity.type
_entity.pdbx_description
1 polymer ?
#
loop_
_entity_poly.entity_id
_entity_poly.type
_entity_poly.pdbx_seq_one_letter_code
_entity_poly.pdbx_strand_id
1 'polypeptide(L)'
;RSFLEEQPDDAVPRFQYEEHIRTILEDRLWPNSTRAISELRLTIEYESGSGWGRMFSGGRLSIDIVDYPGEWLLDLPLLEKDFATFSAESLERARLPSRRHLAREYLDLVDSVDLEAPADETTAVALSRAFAAYLQSCRADSAALSTLPPGRFLMPGDLEGSPALTFAPLPVEPGRTYPKGSLAAHLARRYEAYKTVVVKPFFRDHFARLDRQILLVDVMQAINAGPEAVRDLETALADILGCFRPGRSTWLGSFLTRRIDRILVAATK
;
A
#
# COMPACT_ATOMS: atom_id res chain seq x y z
N ARG A 1 13.49 16.25 28.28
CA ARG A 1 13.36 17.26 27.21
C ARG A 1 13.21 16.50 25.89
N SER A 2 12.36 16.99 24.96
CA SER A 2 12.22 16.44 23.63
C SER A 2 12.38 17.54 22.58
N PHE A 3 12.96 17.20 21.44
CA PHE A 3 13.18 18.13 20.32
C PHE A 3 13.36 17.35 19.01
N LEU A 4 13.14 18.05 17.91
CA LEU A 4 13.37 17.50 16.57
C LEU A 4 14.84 17.65 16.19
N GLU A 5 15.38 16.64 15.55
CA GLU A 5 16.72 16.62 14.99
C GLU A 5 16.69 16.38 13.49
N GLU A 6 17.84 16.50 12.87
CA GLU A 6 18.06 16.12 11.49
C GLU A 6 17.81 14.63 11.32
N GLN A 7 17.01 14.28 10.30
CA GLN A 7 16.70 12.89 9.97
C GLN A 7 17.93 12.16 9.41
N PRO A 8 18.00 10.82 9.54
CA PRO A 8 19.17 10.05 9.13
C PRO A 8 19.27 9.80 7.64
N ASP A 9 18.20 9.99 6.87
CA ASP A 9 18.16 9.69 5.43
C ASP A 9 17.84 10.96 4.62
N ASP A 10 18.86 11.50 3.95
CA ASP A 10 18.73 12.70 3.11
C ASP A 10 17.91 12.45 1.84
N ALA A 11 17.71 11.20 1.44
CA ALA A 11 16.93 10.85 0.25
C ALA A 11 15.40 10.85 0.52
N VAL A 12 14.99 10.78 1.79
CA VAL A 12 13.58 10.80 2.19
C VAL A 12 13.17 12.23 2.55
N PRO A 13 12.07 12.79 2.01
CA PRO A 13 11.57 14.09 2.38
C PRO A 13 11.28 14.19 3.88
N ARG A 14 11.58 15.36 4.47
CA ARG A 14 11.24 15.62 5.86
C ARG A 14 9.73 15.76 6.03
N PHE A 15 9.19 15.14 7.06
CA PHE A 15 7.79 15.32 7.45
C PHE A 15 7.53 16.79 7.88
N GLN A 16 6.53 17.42 7.30
CA GLN A 16 6.22 18.84 7.48
C GLN A 16 5.46 19.10 8.79
N TYR A 17 6.05 18.70 9.91
CA TYR A 17 5.43 18.75 11.24
C TYR A 17 4.93 20.17 11.59
N GLU A 18 5.79 21.18 11.39
CA GLU A 18 5.48 22.57 11.75
C GLU A 18 4.31 23.12 10.93
N GLU A 19 4.25 22.80 9.64
CA GLU A 19 3.16 23.20 8.77
C GLU A 19 1.85 22.52 9.17
N HIS A 20 1.89 21.23 9.46
CA HIS A 20 0.70 20.49 9.90
C HIS A 20 0.16 21.01 11.22
N ILE A 21 1.04 21.33 12.19
CA ILE A 21 0.61 21.95 13.47
C ILE A 21 -0.01 23.32 13.22
N ARG A 22 0.59 24.13 12.35
CA ARG A 22 0.02 25.44 11.99
C ARG A 22 -1.37 25.30 11.39
N THR A 23 -1.55 24.41 10.41
CA THR A 23 -2.86 24.15 9.78
C THR A 23 -3.92 23.75 10.81
N ILE A 24 -3.56 22.92 11.79
CA ILE A 24 -4.49 22.52 12.85
C ILE A 24 -4.82 23.69 13.79
N LEU A 25 -3.81 24.47 14.21
CA LEU A 25 -4.00 25.50 15.23
C LEU A 25 -4.59 26.79 14.66
N GLU A 26 -4.13 27.23 13.50
CA GLU A 26 -4.50 28.52 12.89
C GLU A 26 -5.70 28.36 11.96
N ASP A 27 -5.63 27.41 11.03
CA ASP A 27 -6.66 27.19 10.00
C ASP A 27 -7.82 26.32 10.51
N ARG A 28 -7.63 25.58 11.62
CA ARG A 28 -8.58 24.60 12.19
C ARG A 28 -8.99 23.53 11.17
N LEU A 29 -8.07 23.15 10.32
CA LEU A 29 -8.24 22.12 9.31
C LEU A 29 -7.32 20.92 9.61
N TRP A 30 -7.76 19.74 9.26
CA TRP A 30 -6.88 18.56 9.23
C TRP A 30 -5.90 18.66 8.07
N PRO A 31 -4.63 18.31 8.28
CA PRO A 31 -3.69 18.16 7.18
C PRO A 31 -4.20 17.17 6.13
N ASN A 32 -3.76 17.38 4.89
CA ASN A 32 -4.05 16.44 3.81
C ASN A 32 -3.46 15.06 4.11
N SER A 33 -4.07 14.02 3.52
CA SER A 33 -3.55 12.65 3.60
C SER A 33 -2.12 12.57 3.04
N THR A 34 -1.31 11.72 3.65
CA THR A 34 0.06 11.43 3.21
C THR A 34 0.07 10.94 1.77
N ARG A 35 0.85 11.58 0.90
CA ARG A 35 0.95 11.29 -0.53
C ARG A 35 2.28 10.67 -0.95
N ALA A 36 3.29 10.82 -0.13
CA ALA A 36 4.64 10.33 -0.34
C ALA A 36 5.24 9.91 0.99
N ILE A 37 6.32 9.14 0.95
CA ILE A 37 7.09 8.82 2.15
C ILE A 37 7.73 10.09 2.72
N SER A 38 7.76 10.19 4.04
CA SER A 38 8.46 11.24 4.75
C SER A 38 9.02 10.73 6.08
N GLU A 39 10.04 11.40 6.61
CA GLU A 39 10.70 10.99 7.84
C GLU A 39 10.84 12.17 8.81
N LEU A 40 10.85 11.84 10.11
CA LEU A 40 11.07 12.78 11.19
C LEU A 40 11.87 12.10 12.30
N ARG A 41 12.94 12.74 12.78
CA ARG A 41 13.67 12.30 13.97
C ARG A 41 13.26 13.09 15.20
N LEU A 42 12.77 12.37 16.22
CA LEU A 42 12.47 12.90 17.55
C LEU A 42 13.52 12.40 18.53
N THR A 43 14.20 13.32 19.23
CA THR A 43 15.13 12.98 20.29
C THR A 43 14.55 13.34 21.63
N ILE A 44 14.67 12.41 22.58
CA ILE A 44 14.22 12.51 23.95
C ILE A 44 15.44 12.41 24.87
N GLU A 45 15.74 13.47 25.60
CA GLU A 45 16.70 13.47 26.69
C GLU A 45 16.00 13.11 28.00
N TYR A 46 16.52 12.12 28.69
CA TYR A 46 15.95 11.67 29.95
C TYR A 46 17.03 11.38 30.98
N GLU A 47 16.71 11.49 32.26
CA GLU A 47 17.57 11.06 33.34
C GLU A 47 17.20 9.63 33.72
N SER A 48 18.20 8.75 33.67
CA SER A 48 18.01 7.36 34.11
C SER A 48 17.87 7.31 35.64
N GLY A 49 16.81 6.71 36.13
CA GLY A 49 16.58 6.48 37.56
C GLY A 49 17.54 5.46 38.20
N SER A 50 18.27 4.66 37.40
CA SER A 50 19.22 3.67 37.87
C SER A 50 20.66 4.17 37.77
N GLY A 51 21.49 3.89 38.80
CA GLY A 51 22.91 4.27 38.80
C GLY A 51 23.71 3.66 37.66
N TRP A 52 23.38 2.43 37.24
CA TRP A 52 23.98 1.72 36.12
C TRP A 52 23.57 2.35 34.76
N GLY A 53 22.32 2.75 34.61
CA GLY A 53 21.83 3.42 33.37
C GLY A 53 22.54 4.75 33.13
N ARG A 54 22.91 5.51 34.17
CA ARG A 54 23.65 6.77 34.04
C ARG A 54 25.08 6.59 33.52
N MET A 55 25.67 5.42 33.74
CA MET A 55 27.06 5.15 33.36
C MET A 55 27.23 4.64 31.93
N PHE A 56 26.17 4.04 31.33
CA PHE A 56 26.23 3.35 30.05
C PHE A 56 25.32 3.92 28.95
N SER A 57 24.33 4.73 29.30
CA SER A 57 23.51 5.44 28.30
C SER A 57 23.54 6.93 28.60
N GLY A 58 23.86 7.73 27.61
CA GLY A 58 23.92 9.19 27.72
C GLY A 58 22.56 9.86 28.01
N GLY A 59 21.54 9.10 28.45
CA GLY A 59 20.21 9.64 28.72
C GLY A 59 19.50 10.18 27.48
N ARG A 60 19.80 9.65 26.31
CA ARG A 60 19.28 10.13 25.02
C ARG A 60 18.67 8.94 24.25
N LEU A 61 17.44 9.15 23.76
CA LEU A 61 16.72 8.22 22.88
C LEU A 61 16.31 8.96 21.62
N SER A 62 16.76 8.50 20.47
CA SER A 62 16.31 9.00 19.17
C SER A 62 15.31 8.02 18.57
N ILE A 63 14.18 8.55 18.08
CA ILE A 63 13.10 7.81 17.44
C ILE A 63 12.95 8.36 16.03
N ASP A 64 13.18 7.51 15.05
CA ASP A 64 12.95 7.82 13.65
C ASP A 64 11.53 7.39 13.29
N ILE A 65 10.72 8.34 12.88
CA ILE A 65 9.32 8.14 12.50
C ILE A 65 9.24 8.25 10.99
N VAL A 66 8.86 7.15 10.34
CA VAL A 66 8.65 7.08 8.90
C VAL A 66 7.15 7.05 8.63
N ASP A 67 6.66 8.06 7.92
CA ASP A 67 5.27 8.16 7.48
C ASP A 67 5.17 7.85 5.98
N TYR A 68 4.18 7.05 5.59
CA TYR A 68 3.91 6.67 4.20
C TYR A 68 2.41 6.43 3.99
N PRO A 69 1.92 6.57 2.74
CA PRO A 69 0.52 6.27 2.44
C PRO A 69 0.15 4.85 2.86
N GLY A 70 -0.90 4.72 3.69
CA GLY A 70 -1.36 3.42 4.16
C GLY A 70 -1.79 2.49 3.04
N GLU A 71 -2.25 3.05 1.93
CA GLU A 71 -2.62 2.33 0.71
C GLU A 71 -1.46 1.49 0.14
N TRP A 72 -0.21 1.91 0.33
CA TRP A 72 0.95 1.16 -0.17
C TRP A 72 1.13 -0.19 0.52
N LEU A 73 0.56 -0.37 1.71
CA LEU A 73 0.55 -1.67 2.40
C LEU A 73 -0.31 -2.71 1.69
N LEU A 74 -1.34 -2.27 0.93
CA LEU A 74 -2.19 -3.15 0.14
C LEU A 74 -1.42 -3.87 -0.98
N ASP A 75 -0.24 -3.37 -1.33
CA ASP A 75 0.61 -3.99 -2.35
C ASP A 75 1.45 -5.15 -1.82
N LEU A 76 1.69 -5.22 -0.51
CA LEU A 76 2.53 -6.27 0.07
C LEU A 76 2.03 -7.68 -0.20
N PRO A 77 0.73 -7.99 -0.06
CA PRO A 77 0.19 -9.32 -0.40
C PRO A 77 0.37 -9.71 -1.86
N LEU A 78 0.51 -8.74 -2.78
CA LEU A 78 0.72 -9.01 -4.21
C LEU A 78 2.03 -9.75 -4.49
N LEU A 79 3.02 -9.62 -3.60
CA LEU A 79 4.30 -10.30 -3.73
C LEU A 79 4.17 -11.83 -3.74
N GLU A 80 3.13 -12.36 -3.09
CA GLU A 80 2.84 -13.80 -3.01
C GLU A 80 1.82 -14.28 -4.05
N LYS A 81 1.20 -13.35 -4.82
CA LYS A 81 0.18 -13.67 -5.82
C LYS A 81 0.77 -13.60 -7.22
N ASP A 82 0.50 -14.59 -8.04
CA ASP A 82 0.72 -14.51 -9.48
C ASP A 82 -0.36 -13.64 -10.15
N PHE A 83 -0.18 -13.34 -11.43
CA PHE A 83 -1.11 -12.52 -12.18
C PHE A 83 -2.50 -13.12 -12.28
N ALA A 84 -2.60 -14.45 -12.39
CA ALA A 84 -3.88 -15.14 -12.49
C ALA A 84 -4.68 -15.04 -11.18
N THR A 85 -4.03 -15.28 -10.05
CA THR A 85 -4.64 -15.15 -8.71
C THR A 85 -5.07 -13.71 -8.44
N PHE A 86 -4.18 -12.75 -8.68
CA PHE A 86 -4.50 -11.32 -8.55
C PHE A 86 -5.70 -10.92 -9.42
N SER A 87 -5.70 -11.37 -10.68
CA SER A 87 -6.77 -11.06 -11.64
C SER A 87 -8.11 -11.67 -11.22
N ALA A 88 -8.11 -12.95 -10.83
CA ALA A 88 -9.32 -13.64 -10.41
C ALA A 88 -9.97 -12.94 -9.21
N GLU A 89 -9.21 -12.67 -8.14
CA GLU A 89 -9.69 -11.98 -6.95
C GLU A 89 -10.19 -10.56 -7.25
N SER A 90 -9.48 -9.82 -8.10
CA SER A 90 -9.86 -8.45 -8.46
C SER A 90 -11.15 -8.40 -9.26
N LEU A 91 -11.32 -9.30 -10.23
CA LEU A 91 -12.52 -9.40 -11.05
C LEU A 91 -13.72 -9.92 -10.25
N GLU A 92 -13.52 -10.88 -9.34
CA GLU A 92 -14.55 -11.34 -8.43
C GLU A 92 -15.10 -10.17 -7.60
N ARG A 93 -14.22 -9.37 -6.99
CA ARG A 93 -14.60 -8.18 -6.21
C ARG A 93 -15.29 -7.11 -7.07
N ALA A 94 -14.81 -6.88 -8.29
CA ALA A 94 -15.42 -5.92 -9.22
C ALA A 94 -16.84 -6.31 -9.64
N ARG A 95 -17.15 -7.61 -9.68
CA ARG A 95 -18.46 -8.15 -10.05
C ARG A 95 -19.47 -8.23 -8.89
N LEU A 96 -19.05 -7.92 -7.66
CA LEU A 96 -19.98 -7.86 -6.51
C LEU A 96 -21.10 -6.85 -6.78
N PRO A 97 -22.34 -7.12 -6.33
CA PRO A 97 -23.47 -6.22 -6.55
C PRO A 97 -23.22 -4.78 -6.08
N SER A 98 -22.52 -4.60 -4.97
CA SER A 98 -22.14 -3.31 -4.40
C SER A 98 -21.15 -2.51 -5.26
N ARG A 99 -20.35 -3.19 -6.08
CA ARG A 99 -19.26 -2.58 -6.85
C ARG A 99 -19.43 -2.61 -8.35
N ARG A 100 -20.29 -3.49 -8.85
CA ARG A 100 -20.48 -3.70 -10.29
C ARG A 100 -20.84 -2.40 -11.04
N HIS A 101 -21.60 -1.52 -10.41
CA HIS A 101 -21.97 -0.25 -11.01
C HIS A 101 -20.79 0.71 -11.12
N LEU A 102 -19.83 0.67 -10.18
CA LEU A 102 -18.58 1.45 -10.19
C LEU A 102 -17.56 0.85 -11.18
N ALA A 103 -17.60 -0.47 -11.36
CA ALA A 103 -16.67 -1.22 -12.21
C ALA A 103 -17.16 -1.36 -13.66
N ARG A 104 -18.34 -0.85 -14.02
CA ARG A 104 -18.99 -1.15 -15.30
C ARG A 104 -18.09 -0.85 -16.50
N GLU A 105 -17.54 0.34 -16.60
CA GLU A 105 -16.67 0.73 -17.72
C GLU A 105 -15.44 -0.17 -17.84
N TYR A 106 -14.82 -0.49 -16.70
CA TYR A 106 -13.69 -1.41 -16.65
C TYR A 106 -14.08 -2.84 -17.08
N LEU A 107 -15.20 -3.37 -16.57
CA LEU A 107 -15.66 -4.72 -16.91
C LEU A 107 -16.09 -4.82 -18.39
N ASP A 108 -16.80 -3.82 -18.91
CA ASP A 108 -17.19 -3.78 -20.33
C ASP A 108 -15.94 -3.80 -21.24
N LEU A 109 -14.88 -3.08 -20.86
CA LEU A 109 -13.61 -3.09 -21.59
C LEU A 109 -12.90 -4.45 -21.49
N VAL A 110 -12.84 -5.04 -20.30
CA VAL A 110 -12.26 -6.39 -20.09
C VAL A 110 -12.99 -7.45 -20.92
N ASP A 111 -14.31 -7.39 -20.98
CA ASP A 111 -15.12 -8.34 -21.73
C ASP A 111 -15.02 -8.16 -23.25
N SER A 112 -14.53 -7.00 -23.73
CA SER A 112 -14.37 -6.68 -25.15
C SER A 112 -13.02 -7.06 -25.76
N VAL A 113 -11.99 -7.34 -24.93
CA VAL A 113 -10.64 -7.59 -25.43
C VAL A 113 -10.38 -9.08 -25.68
N ASP A 114 -9.58 -9.37 -26.70
CA ASP A 114 -9.03 -10.70 -26.93
C ASP A 114 -7.68 -10.86 -26.19
N LEU A 115 -7.62 -11.80 -25.26
CA LEU A 115 -6.45 -12.07 -24.43
C LEU A 115 -5.23 -12.55 -25.23
N GLU A 116 -5.45 -13.19 -26.36
CA GLU A 116 -4.41 -13.75 -27.23
C GLU A 116 -4.01 -12.81 -28.37
N ALA A 117 -4.77 -11.75 -28.60
CA ALA A 117 -4.41 -10.73 -29.58
C ALA A 117 -3.01 -10.14 -29.30
N PRO A 118 -2.28 -9.71 -30.34
CA PRO A 118 -1.02 -8.98 -30.16
C PRO A 118 -1.20 -7.81 -29.20
N ALA A 119 -0.27 -7.69 -28.26
CA ALA A 119 -0.30 -6.61 -27.28
C ALA A 119 -0.16 -5.25 -27.96
N ASP A 120 -1.07 -4.36 -27.63
CA ASP A 120 -1.09 -2.97 -28.06
C ASP A 120 -1.04 -2.06 -26.82
N GLU A 121 -0.16 -1.06 -26.87
CA GLU A 121 0.05 -0.13 -25.75
C GLU A 121 -1.20 0.70 -25.46
N THR A 122 -1.95 1.08 -26.50
CA THR A 122 -3.19 1.86 -26.34
C THR A 122 -4.23 1.09 -25.55
N THR A 123 -4.41 -0.19 -25.86
CA THR A 123 -5.31 -1.09 -25.14
C THR A 123 -4.83 -1.34 -23.70
N ALA A 124 -3.52 -1.55 -23.48
CA ALA A 124 -2.96 -1.72 -22.15
C ALA A 124 -3.18 -0.48 -21.27
N VAL A 125 -2.95 0.71 -21.80
CA VAL A 125 -3.19 1.99 -21.10
C VAL A 125 -4.68 2.19 -20.83
N ALA A 126 -5.56 1.90 -21.78
CA ALA A 126 -7.01 2.03 -21.59
C ALA A 126 -7.51 1.13 -20.46
N LEU A 127 -7.12 -0.15 -20.45
CA LEU A 127 -7.42 -1.11 -19.38
C LEU A 127 -6.92 -0.63 -18.02
N SER A 128 -5.67 -0.20 -17.95
CA SER A 128 -5.06 0.30 -16.71
C SER A 128 -5.79 1.53 -16.17
N ARG A 129 -6.14 2.49 -17.04
CA ARG A 129 -6.89 3.70 -16.66
C ARG A 129 -8.29 3.38 -16.17
N ALA A 130 -9.01 2.50 -16.87
CA ALA A 130 -10.34 2.08 -16.47
C ALA A 130 -10.31 1.35 -15.13
N PHE A 131 -9.30 0.50 -14.89
CA PHE A 131 -9.11 -0.16 -13.61
C PHE A 131 -8.78 0.82 -12.50
N ALA A 132 -7.86 1.77 -12.72
CA ALA A 132 -7.54 2.82 -11.76
C ALA A 132 -8.76 3.70 -11.42
N ALA A 133 -9.56 4.08 -12.42
CA ALA A 133 -10.79 4.83 -12.22
C ALA A 133 -11.81 4.05 -11.37
N TYR A 134 -11.94 2.75 -11.60
CA TYR A 134 -12.76 1.87 -10.76
C TYR A 134 -12.28 1.87 -9.30
N LEU A 135 -10.97 1.70 -9.05
CA LEU A 135 -10.41 1.72 -7.69
C LEU A 135 -10.64 3.08 -7.00
N GLN A 136 -10.46 4.18 -7.73
CA GLN A 136 -10.71 5.53 -7.21
C GLN A 136 -12.20 5.75 -6.89
N SER A 137 -13.09 5.26 -7.74
CA SER A 137 -14.54 5.31 -7.51
C SER A 137 -14.93 4.53 -6.25
N CYS A 138 -14.37 3.33 -6.07
CA CYS A 138 -14.58 2.55 -4.84
C CYS A 138 -14.05 3.27 -3.59
N ARG A 139 -12.92 3.97 -3.70
CA ARG A 139 -12.37 4.74 -2.58
C ARG A 139 -13.24 5.94 -2.23
N ALA A 140 -13.80 6.61 -3.22
CA ALA A 140 -14.68 7.77 -3.03
C ALA A 140 -16.09 7.41 -2.56
N ASP A 141 -16.54 6.17 -2.81
CA ASP A 141 -17.86 5.70 -2.42
C ASP A 141 -17.88 5.33 -0.94
N SER A 142 -18.76 5.99 -0.19
CA SER A 142 -18.91 5.78 1.26
C SER A 142 -19.40 4.38 1.64
N ALA A 143 -20.04 3.66 0.72
CA ALA A 143 -20.52 2.30 0.93
C ALA A 143 -19.51 1.23 0.48
N ALA A 144 -18.63 1.57 -0.48
CA ALA A 144 -17.68 0.61 -1.03
C ALA A 144 -16.32 0.61 -0.31
N LEU A 145 -15.98 1.64 0.43
CA LEU A 145 -14.71 1.89 1.17
C LEU A 145 -13.59 0.95 0.78
N SER A 146 -12.78 1.37 -0.18
CA SER A 146 -11.89 0.44 -0.84
C SER A 146 -10.58 0.21 -0.09
N THR A 147 -10.36 -1.03 0.29
CA THR A 147 -9.07 -1.61 0.65
C THR A 147 -8.52 -2.49 -0.49
N LEU A 148 -8.78 -2.10 -1.75
CA LEU A 148 -8.43 -2.90 -2.92
C LEU A 148 -7.02 -2.58 -3.43
N PRO A 149 -6.17 -3.60 -3.65
CA PRO A 149 -4.89 -3.43 -4.33
C PRO A 149 -5.08 -3.22 -5.85
N PRO A 150 -4.11 -2.59 -6.54
CA PRO A 150 -2.85 -2.04 -6.00
C PRO A 150 -3.00 -0.65 -5.39
N GLY A 151 -2.36 -0.44 -4.26
CA GLY A 151 -2.40 0.84 -3.55
C GLY A 151 -1.73 1.99 -4.31
N ARG A 152 -0.69 1.71 -5.09
CA ARG A 152 -0.02 2.68 -5.97
C ARG A 152 -0.89 3.20 -7.11
N PHE A 153 -1.97 2.52 -7.48
CA PHE A 153 -2.96 3.06 -8.42
C PHE A 153 -3.83 4.14 -7.79
N LEU A 154 -3.99 4.09 -6.46
CA LEU A 154 -4.72 5.10 -5.69
C LEU A 154 -3.83 6.28 -5.30
N MET A 155 -2.57 5.99 -4.97
CA MET A 155 -1.57 6.94 -4.49
C MET A 155 -0.23 6.68 -5.20
N PRO A 156 -0.09 7.08 -6.49
CA PRO A 156 1.09 6.76 -7.29
C PRO A 156 2.38 7.43 -6.79
N GLY A 157 2.28 8.60 -6.16
CA GLY A 157 3.43 9.36 -5.72
C GLY A 157 4.34 9.72 -6.90
N ASP A 158 5.62 9.43 -6.78
CA ASP A 158 6.67 9.62 -7.79
C ASP A 158 6.54 8.70 -9.03
N LEU A 159 5.64 7.72 -8.98
CA LEU A 159 5.38 6.79 -10.08
C LEU A 159 4.27 7.23 -11.02
N GLU A 160 3.70 8.41 -10.84
CA GLU A 160 2.66 8.93 -11.72
C GLU A 160 3.15 8.97 -13.18
N GLY A 161 2.36 8.34 -14.08
CA GLY A 161 2.74 8.20 -15.50
C GLY A 161 3.79 7.10 -15.79
N SER A 162 4.27 6.37 -14.81
CA SER A 162 5.23 5.29 -15.01
C SER A 162 4.61 4.10 -15.75
N PRO A 163 5.33 3.50 -16.73
CA PRO A 163 4.90 2.24 -17.36
C PRO A 163 4.71 1.08 -16.36
N ALA A 164 5.35 1.14 -15.20
CA ALA A 164 5.17 0.15 -14.14
C ALA A 164 3.73 0.09 -13.62
N LEU A 165 2.95 1.17 -13.75
CA LEU A 165 1.54 1.22 -13.39
C LEU A 165 0.60 0.91 -14.57
N THR A 166 1.11 0.40 -15.71
CA THR A 166 0.30 0.12 -16.89
C THR A 166 -0.06 -1.36 -16.97
N PHE A 167 -0.89 -1.85 -16.07
CA PHE A 167 -1.49 -3.18 -16.10
C PHE A 167 -2.90 -3.16 -15.50
N ALA A 168 -3.69 -4.17 -15.79
CA ALA A 168 -5.01 -4.37 -15.20
C ALA A 168 -5.30 -5.87 -15.08
N PRO A 169 -6.14 -6.29 -14.13
CA PRO A 169 -6.62 -7.66 -14.05
C PRO A 169 -7.34 -8.08 -15.33
N LEU A 170 -7.10 -9.30 -15.79
CA LEU A 170 -7.75 -9.90 -16.95
C LEU A 170 -8.31 -11.29 -16.59
N PRO A 171 -9.35 -11.80 -17.26
CA PRO A 171 -9.92 -13.14 -17.00
C PRO A 171 -9.03 -14.25 -17.53
N VAL A 172 -7.79 -14.30 -17.06
CA VAL A 172 -6.81 -15.33 -17.42
C VAL A 172 -7.06 -16.60 -16.63
N GLU A 173 -6.85 -17.75 -17.30
CA GLU A 173 -7.03 -19.07 -16.68
C GLU A 173 -5.79 -19.41 -15.83
N PRO A 174 -5.95 -19.87 -14.58
CA PRO A 174 -4.84 -20.32 -13.76
C PRO A 174 -4.07 -21.45 -14.43
N GLY A 175 -2.73 -21.32 -14.46
CA GLY A 175 -1.85 -22.33 -15.07
C GLY A 175 -1.78 -22.31 -16.60
N ARG A 176 -2.61 -21.50 -17.29
CA ARG A 176 -2.52 -21.35 -18.74
C ARG A 176 -1.36 -20.45 -19.13
N THR A 177 -0.59 -20.89 -20.11
CA THR A 177 0.46 -20.08 -20.74
C THR A 177 -0.11 -19.41 -21.99
N TYR A 178 -0.07 -18.10 -22.02
CA TYR A 178 -0.49 -17.31 -23.17
C TYR A 178 0.67 -17.07 -24.14
N PRO A 179 0.40 -16.90 -25.44
CA PRO A 179 1.43 -16.66 -26.46
C PRO A 179 2.30 -15.46 -26.10
N LYS A 180 3.61 -15.54 -26.38
CA LYS A 180 4.52 -14.40 -26.21
C LYS A 180 4.05 -13.24 -27.09
N GLY A 181 3.98 -12.04 -26.48
CA GLY A 181 3.50 -10.85 -27.16
C GLY A 181 1.98 -10.69 -27.21
N SER A 182 1.21 -11.64 -26.64
CA SER A 182 -0.24 -11.46 -26.45
C SER A 182 -0.55 -10.41 -25.37
N LEU A 183 -1.75 -9.86 -25.37
CA LEU A 183 -2.22 -8.90 -24.37
C LEU A 183 -2.11 -9.47 -22.94
N ALA A 184 -2.57 -10.71 -22.74
CA ALA A 184 -2.48 -11.36 -21.42
C ALA A 184 -1.04 -11.51 -20.95
N ALA A 185 -0.13 -12.02 -21.81
CA ALA A 185 1.27 -12.17 -21.47
C ALA A 185 1.96 -10.82 -21.20
N HIS A 186 1.57 -9.77 -21.91
CA HIS A 186 2.11 -8.43 -21.74
C HIS A 186 1.72 -7.84 -20.39
N LEU A 187 0.43 -7.88 -20.01
CA LEU A 187 -0.03 -7.36 -18.73
C LEU A 187 0.48 -8.19 -17.55
N ALA A 188 0.57 -9.53 -17.69
CA ALA A 188 1.19 -10.38 -16.69
C ALA A 188 2.67 -10.00 -16.45
N ARG A 189 3.44 -9.76 -17.51
CA ARG A 189 4.83 -9.28 -17.39
C ARG A 189 4.92 -7.92 -16.69
N ARG A 190 4.01 -6.99 -16.96
CA ARG A 190 3.96 -5.68 -16.31
C ARG A 190 3.61 -5.79 -14.83
N TYR A 191 2.68 -6.65 -14.49
CA TYR A 191 2.38 -6.96 -13.09
C TYR A 191 3.60 -7.50 -12.34
N GLU A 192 4.35 -8.43 -12.93
CA GLU A 192 5.58 -8.93 -12.32
C GLU A 192 6.68 -7.86 -12.24
N ALA A 193 6.77 -6.98 -13.25
CA ALA A 193 7.66 -5.81 -13.21
C ALA A 193 7.26 -4.85 -12.07
N TYR A 194 5.96 -4.59 -11.88
CA TYR A 194 5.45 -3.79 -10.76
C TYR A 194 5.91 -4.34 -9.41
N LYS A 195 5.71 -5.63 -9.17
CA LYS A 195 6.17 -6.30 -7.95
C LYS A 195 7.67 -6.12 -7.74
N THR A 196 8.45 -6.24 -8.81
CA THR A 196 9.93 -6.23 -8.73
C THR A 196 10.49 -4.82 -8.60
N VAL A 197 9.93 -3.85 -9.31
CA VAL A 197 10.47 -2.48 -9.40
C VAL A 197 9.85 -1.55 -8.36
N VAL A 198 8.61 -1.82 -7.93
CA VAL A 198 7.88 -0.93 -7.02
C VAL A 198 7.73 -1.56 -5.63
N VAL A 199 7.08 -2.72 -5.55
CA VAL A 199 6.68 -3.28 -4.25
C VAL A 199 7.87 -3.81 -3.46
N LYS A 200 8.75 -4.57 -4.10
CA LYS A 200 9.95 -5.15 -3.45
C LYS A 200 10.92 -4.10 -2.91
N PRO A 201 11.30 -3.04 -3.66
CA PRO A 201 12.16 -1.99 -3.13
C PRO A 201 11.54 -1.26 -1.96
N PHE A 202 10.25 -0.88 -2.06
CA PHE A 202 9.55 -0.24 -0.94
C PHE A 202 9.59 -1.10 0.33
N PHE A 203 9.29 -2.40 0.20
CA PHE A 203 9.34 -3.32 1.34
C PHE A 203 10.75 -3.41 1.92
N ARG A 204 11.77 -3.65 1.08
CA ARG A 204 13.16 -3.85 1.50
C ARG A 204 13.78 -2.59 2.12
N ASP A 205 13.56 -1.44 1.48
CA ASP A 205 14.35 -0.23 1.78
C ASP A 205 13.72 0.58 2.93
N HIS A 206 12.42 0.49 3.10
CA HIS A 206 11.72 1.22 4.16
C HIS A 206 11.11 0.27 5.20
N PHE A 207 10.24 -0.63 4.76
CA PHE A 207 9.39 -1.39 5.66
C PHE A 207 10.15 -2.45 6.49
N ALA A 208 11.06 -3.20 5.87
CA ALA A 208 11.85 -4.23 6.54
C ALA A 208 12.85 -3.68 7.56
N ARG A 209 13.04 -2.35 7.60
CA ARG A 209 13.97 -1.67 8.53
C ARG A 209 13.29 -1.19 9.81
N LEU A 210 11.96 -1.22 9.87
CA LEU A 210 11.20 -0.75 11.02
C LEU A 210 11.37 -1.70 12.21
N ASP A 211 11.64 -1.15 13.38
CA ASP A 211 11.64 -1.90 14.64
C ASP A 211 10.21 -2.07 15.17
N ARG A 212 9.36 -1.06 14.94
CA ARG A 212 7.97 -1.03 15.40
C ARG A 212 7.09 -0.41 14.32
N GLN A 213 5.84 -0.84 14.28
CA GLN A 213 4.84 -0.29 13.38
C GLN A 213 3.58 0.11 14.13
N ILE A 214 3.02 1.24 13.75
CA ILE A 214 1.67 1.66 14.14
C ILE A 214 0.81 1.64 12.88
N LEU A 215 -0.21 0.81 12.87
CA LEU A 215 -1.19 0.73 11.79
C LEU A 215 -2.45 1.46 12.24
N LEU A 216 -2.73 2.59 11.60
CA LEU A 216 -3.94 3.38 11.85
C LEU A 216 -5.07 2.85 10.97
N VAL A 217 -6.20 2.53 11.58
CA VAL A 217 -7.35 1.93 10.88
C VAL A 217 -8.62 2.72 11.19
N ASP A 218 -9.28 3.23 10.16
CA ASP A 218 -10.58 3.88 10.32
C ASP A 218 -11.69 2.82 10.42
N VAL A 219 -11.84 2.27 11.61
CA VAL A 219 -12.82 1.23 11.91
C VAL A 219 -14.24 1.77 11.87
N MET A 220 -14.43 3.02 12.32
CA MET A 220 -15.77 3.62 12.39
C MET A 220 -16.34 3.87 11.00
N GLN A 221 -15.49 4.28 10.06
CA GLN A 221 -15.91 4.45 8.68
C GLN A 221 -16.35 3.12 8.06
N ALA A 222 -15.62 2.03 8.30
CA ALA A 222 -16.00 0.70 7.81
C ALA A 222 -17.32 0.21 8.42
N ILE A 223 -17.54 0.42 9.72
CA ILE A 223 -18.80 0.07 10.39
C ILE A 223 -19.97 0.88 9.80
N ASN A 224 -19.79 2.18 9.58
CA ASN A 224 -20.82 3.04 9.00
C ASN A 224 -21.16 2.66 7.55
N ALA A 225 -20.19 2.18 6.78
CA ALA A 225 -20.37 1.72 5.41
C ALA A 225 -21.09 0.35 5.33
N GLY A 226 -21.09 -0.42 6.42
CA GLY A 226 -21.85 -1.66 6.54
C GLY A 226 -21.01 -2.94 6.52
N PRO A 227 -21.68 -4.10 6.59
CA PRO A 227 -21.02 -5.39 6.81
C PRO A 227 -20.03 -5.81 5.72
N GLU A 228 -20.23 -5.36 4.49
CA GLU A 228 -19.32 -5.67 3.37
C GLU A 228 -18.00 -4.92 3.52
N ALA A 229 -18.06 -3.63 3.84
CA ALA A 229 -16.87 -2.81 4.08
C ALA A 229 -16.05 -3.32 5.29
N VAL A 230 -16.73 -3.80 6.33
CA VAL A 230 -16.05 -4.42 7.49
C VAL A 230 -15.32 -5.70 7.07
N ARG A 231 -15.95 -6.57 6.27
CA ARG A 231 -15.29 -7.79 5.77
C ARG A 231 -14.10 -7.48 4.86
N ASP A 232 -14.21 -6.46 4.02
CA ASP A 232 -13.10 -6.03 3.16
C ASP A 232 -11.92 -5.51 3.98
N LEU A 233 -12.21 -4.70 4.99
CA LEU A 233 -11.18 -4.20 5.91
C LEU A 233 -10.53 -5.35 6.67
N GLU A 234 -11.31 -6.30 7.19
CA GLU A 234 -10.80 -7.50 7.87
C GLU A 234 -9.89 -8.31 6.95
N THR A 235 -10.32 -8.55 5.70
CA THR A 235 -9.53 -9.29 4.71
C THR A 235 -8.22 -8.58 4.38
N ALA A 236 -8.27 -7.26 4.13
CA ALA A 236 -7.07 -6.48 3.84
C ALA A 236 -6.09 -6.48 5.01
N LEU A 237 -6.59 -6.31 6.24
CA LEU A 237 -5.76 -6.38 7.44
C LEU A 237 -5.14 -7.76 7.64
N ALA A 238 -5.91 -8.84 7.43
CA ALA A 238 -5.43 -10.20 7.53
C ALA A 238 -4.33 -10.50 6.50
N ASP A 239 -4.51 -10.04 5.25
CA ASP A 239 -3.54 -10.17 4.17
C ASP A 239 -2.25 -9.40 4.49
N ILE A 240 -2.35 -8.13 4.90
CA ILE A 240 -1.22 -7.31 5.30
C ILE A 240 -0.48 -7.93 6.49
N LEU A 241 -1.18 -8.27 7.57
CA LEU A 241 -0.58 -8.87 8.75
C LEU A 241 -0.01 -10.26 8.47
N GLY A 242 -0.57 -10.97 7.48
CA GLY A 242 -0.06 -12.23 6.98
C GLY A 242 1.36 -12.12 6.42
N CYS A 243 1.69 -11.00 5.80
CA CYS A 243 3.02 -10.73 5.25
C CYS A 243 4.12 -10.64 6.34
N PHE A 244 3.74 -10.40 7.61
CA PHE A 244 4.68 -10.28 8.74
C PHE A 244 4.86 -11.56 9.55
N ARG A 245 4.11 -12.63 9.25
CA ARG A 245 4.23 -13.89 9.98
C ARG A 245 5.47 -14.66 9.54
N PRO A 246 6.39 -15.03 10.47
CA PRO A 246 7.54 -15.86 10.13
C PRO A 246 7.06 -17.24 9.63
N GLY A 247 7.62 -17.71 8.51
CA GLY A 247 7.45 -19.08 8.00
C GLY A 247 6.40 -19.28 6.91
N ARG A 248 5.68 -18.27 6.46
CA ARG A 248 4.70 -18.39 5.35
C ARG A 248 5.25 -18.06 3.97
N SER A 249 6.32 -17.27 3.87
CA SER A 249 7.03 -17.07 2.61
C SER A 249 8.54 -17.17 2.80
N THR A 250 9.15 -18.06 2.06
CA THR A 250 10.62 -18.20 1.97
C THR A 250 11.28 -16.95 1.41
N TRP A 251 10.53 -16.13 0.68
CA TRP A 251 11.03 -14.94 0.01
C TRP A 251 11.04 -13.71 0.94
N LEU A 252 9.94 -13.42 1.64
CA LEU A 252 9.88 -12.35 2.63
C LEU A 252 10.82 -12.63 3.81
N GLY A 253 10.96 -13.90 4.22
CA GLY A 253 11.85 -14.30 5.30
C GLY A 253 13.34 -14.08 5.01
N SER A 254 13.77 -14.10 3.74
CA SER A 254 15.18 -13.87 3.36
C SER A 254 15.63 -12.40 3.46
N PHE A 255 14.69 -11.46 3.44
CA PHE A 255 14.98 -10.02 3.58
C PHE A 255 14.77 -9.48 5.00
N LEU A 256 14.06 -10.19 5.86
CA LEU A 256 13.85 -9.83 7.25
C LEU A 256 15.06 -10.23 8.11
N THR A 257 16.18 -9.53 7.95
CA THR A 257 17.30 -9.58 8.89
C THR A 257 16.96 -8.88 10.22
N ARG A 258 16.05 -7.92 10.22
CA ARG A 258 15.39 -7.33 11.39
C ARG A 258 13.90 -7.67 11.34
N ARG A 259 13.37 -8.17 12.45
CA ARG A 259 11.94 -8.41 12.64
C ARG A 259 11.31 -7.16 13.19
N ILE A 260 10.13 -6.80 12.68
CA ILE A 260 9.27 -5.86 13.39
C ILE A 260 8.89 -6.54 14.71
N ASP A 261 9.39 -6.02 15.82
CA ASP A 261 9.18 -6.62 17.13
C ASP A 261 7.73 -6.52 17.59
N ARG A 262 7.07 -5.43 17.23
CA ARG A 262 5.69 -5.16 17.63
C ARG A 262 4.93 -4.35 16.57
N ILE A 263 3.70 -4.76 16.34
CA ILE A 263 2.73 -4.01 15.54
C ILE A 263 1.62 -3.57 16.48
N LEU A 264 1.34 -2.27 16.53
CA LEU A 264 0.19 -1.69 17.21
C LEU A 264 -0.87 -1.38 16.16
N VAL A 265 -2.05 -1.97 16.29
CA VAL A 265 -3.21 -1.57 15.51
C VAL A 265 -4.01 -0.58 16.33
N ALA A 266 -4.16 0.64 15.81
CA ALA A 266 -4.89 1.71 16.47
C ALA A 266 -6.14 2.05 15.65
N ALA A 267 -7.31 1.88 16.27
CA ALA A 267 -8.57 2.36 15.71
C ALA A 267 -8.60 3.89 15.79
N THR A 268 -8.83 4.54 14.65
CA THR A 268 -8.91 5.99 14.52
C THR A 268 -10.32 6.38 14.10
N LYS A 269 -10.78 7.56 14.62
CA LYS A 269 -12.07 8.26 14.37
C LYS A 269 -13.31 7.54 14.87
#